data_9dc7d79274d1317a1012a3603ce28855
#
_entry.id   9dc7d79274d1317a1012a3603ce28855
#
_cell.length_a   1.000
_cell.length_b   1.000
_cell.length_c   1.000
_cell.angle_alpha   90.00
_cell.angle_beta   90.00
_cell.angle_gamma   90.00
#
_symmetry.space_group_name_H-M   'P 1'
#
loop_
_entity.id
_entity.type
_entity.pdbx_description
1 polymer ?
#
loop_
_entity_poly.entity_id
_entity_poly.type
_entity_poly.pdbx_seq_one_letter_code
_entity_poly.pdbx_strand_id
1 'polypeptide(L)'
;DSLAAALQRLKDAKRPVIIVGYGALGRMEHVLKLAEKLKAPVLTTFKAKGQIADDHPLAAGVLGRSGTPVASWCMNESDLLVVLGASFSNHTGITAKKPIIQVDLDAMTLGKFHPVELPVLGEIGLTAEWLWRALPEDTGAVDQLPELAERWQIWRDEKAARRTRDRGKGINSASLFETLSTLIPADAVIAVDVGNNTYSFGRYFECRGQRILMSGYLGSIGFAFPAAMGAWAATQAQPDYRARTVISVSGDGGFGQYMAEFTTAVRYEMNLTHVLLNNSELGKISKEQRAGHWPVWQTKLRNPDFAAYAKSCGGLGIRVESLEDLAEALKRALAYEGPALVDVMADVELI
;
A
#
# COMPACT_ATOMS: atom_id res chain seq x y z
N ASP A 1 -10.25 -2.11 -34.22
CA ASP A 1 -9.13 -2.67 -33.48
C ASP A 1 -8.92 -1.84 -32.22
N SER A 2 -9.10 -2.44 -31.07
CA SER A 2 -9.11 -1.77 -29.77
C SER A 2 -7.81 -1.00 -29.48
N LEU A 3 -6.66 -1.54 -29.90
CA LEU A 3 -5.36 -0.92 -29.62
C LEU A 3 -5.16 0.37 -30.44
N ALA A 4 -5.58 0.37 -31.72
CA ALA A 4 -5.54 1.57 -32.56
C ALA A 4 -6.51 2.65 -32.06
N ALA A 5 -7.69 2.25 -31.59
CA ALA A 5 -8.65 3.15 -30.94
C ALA A 5 -8.10 3.74 -29.65
N ALA A 6 -7.42 2.92 -28.84
CA ALA A 6 -6.75 3.38 -27.60
C ALA A 6 -5.65 4.42 -27.92
N LEU A 7 -4.84 4.20 -28.96
CA LEU A 7 -3.83 5.15 -29.41
C LEU A 7 -4.48 6.49 -29.82
N GLN A 8 -5.57 6.44 -30.59
CA GLN A 8 -6.26 7.67 -30.99
C GLN A 8 -6.81 8.41 -29.77
N ARG A 9 -7.42 7.69 -28.83
CA ARG A 9 -7.96 8.28 -27.60
C ARG A 9 -6.89 8.94 -26.75
N LEU A 10 -5.68 8.34 -26.70
CA LEU A 10 -4.53 8.93 -26.00
C LEU A 10 -4.03 10.22 -26.68
N LYS A 11 -4.03 10.29 -28.01
CA LYS A 11 -3.66 11.51 -28.77
C LYS A 11 -4.63 12.68 -28.49
N ASP A 12 -5.89 12.37 -28.23
CA ASP A 12 -6.93 13.39 -27.99
C ASP A 12 -6.97 13.85 -26.54
N ALA A 13 -6.41 13.05 -25.60
CA ALA A 13 -6.43 13.35 -24.17
C ALA A 13 -5.52 14.52 -23.82
N LYS A 14 -6.01 15.41 -22.95
CA LYS A 14 -5.24 16.55 -22.42
C LYS A 14 -4.67 16.31 -21.02
N ARG A 15 -5.38 15.57 -20.22
CA ARG A 15 -5.00 15.24 -18.83
C ARG A 15 -5.16 13.74 -18.55
N PRO A 16 -4.46 12.87 -19.31
CA PRO A 16 -4.52 11.43 -19.05
C PRO A 16 -3.89 11.10 -17.69
N VAL A 17 -4.40 10.06 -17.03
CA VAL A 17 -3.87 9.50 -15.79
C VAL A 17 -3.72 7.99 -15.95
N ILE A 18 -2.62 7.44 -15.47
CA ILE A 18 -2.36 6.00 -15.50
C ILE A 18 -2.64 5.41 -14.12
N ILE A 19 -3.46 4.36 -14.05
CA ILE A 19 -3.74 3.60 -12.83
C ILE A 19 -3.17 2.20 -13.01
N VAL A 20 -2.18 1.84 -12.18
CA VAL A 20 -1.56 0.52 -12.22
C VAL A 20 -2.09 -0.39 -11.13
N GLY A 21 -2.42 -1.62 -11.52
CA GLY A 21 -2.76 -2.70 -10.61
C GLY A 21 -1.63 -3.71 -10.43
N TYR A 22 -1.94 -4.80 -9.75
CA TYR A 22 -0.97 -5.89 -9.53
C TYR A 22 -0.51 -6.54 -10.85
N GLY A 23 -1.37 -6.55 -11.89
CA GLY A 23 -1.02 -7.07 -13.21
C GLY A 23 0.13 -6.34 -13.92
N ALA A 24 0.48 -5.13 -13.48
CA ALA A 24 1.62 -4.37 -13.99
C ALA A 24 2.96 -4.76 -13.32
N LEU A 25 2.97 -5.72 -12.39
CA LEU A 25 4.17 -6.16 -11.68
C LEU A 25 5.24 -6.66 -12.67
N GLY A 26 6.46 -6.10 -12.54
CA GLY A 26 7.58 -6.40 -13.44
C GLY A 26 7.49 -5.75 -14.82
N ARG A 27 6.52 -4.83 -15.04
CA ARG A 27 6.30 -4.13 -16.32
C ARG A 27 6.41 -2.62 -16.19
N MET A 28 6.77 -2.12 -15.02
CA MET A 28 6.77 -0.69 -14.73
C MET A 28 7.72 0.13 -15.59
N GLU A 29 8.83 -0.44 -16.09
CA GLU A 29 9.72 0.27 -17.01
C GLU A 29 8.97 0.79 -18.26
N HIS A 30 8.17 -0.07 -18.89
CA HIS A 30 7.38 0.32 -20.08
C HIS A 30 6.24 1.27 -19.73
N VAL A 31 5.61 1.05 -18.57
CA VAL A 31 4.54 1.92 -18.07
C VAL A 31 5.07 3.33 -17.79
N LEU A 32 6.25 3.45 -17.18
CA LEU A 32 6.85 4.75 -16.87
C LEU A 32 7.26 5.51 -18.12
N LYS A 33 7.84 4.84 -19.12
CA LYS A 33 8.13 5.46 -20.44
C LYS A 33 6.88 6.04 -21.09
N LEU A 34 5.76 5.30 -21.03
CA LEU A 34 4.47 5.78 -21.52
C LEU A 34 3.96 6.99 -20.72
N ALA A 35 4.06 6.91 -19.40
CA ALA A 35 3.63 7.97 -18.49
C ALA A 35 4.45 9.25 -18.67
N GLU A 36 5.76 9.15 -18.83
CA GLU A 36 6.66 10.27 -19.12
C GLU A 36 6.27 10.97 -20.42
N LYS A 37 6.05 10.21 -21.50
CA LYS A 37 5.67 10.75 -22.80
C LYS A 37 4.31 11.46 -22.75
N LEU A 38 3.38 10.96 -21.93
CA LEU A 38 2.07 11.56 -21.70
C LEU A 38 2.06 12.64 -20.62
N LYS A 39 3.19 12.85 -19.91
CA LYS A 39 3.28 13.73 -18.72
C LYS A 39 2.18 13.40 -17.70
N ALA A 40 1.86 12.11 -17.57
CA ALA A 40 0.72 11.60 -16.84
C ALA A 40 1.08 11.10 -15.44
N PRO A 41 0.37 11.50 -14.40
CA PRO A 41 0.50 10.90 -13.07
C PRO A 41 0.23 9.40 -13.09
N VAL A 42 0.99 8.64 -12.27
CA VAL A 42 0.83 7.20 -12.08
C VAL A 42 0.29 6.94 -10.70
N LEU A 43 -0.94 6.44 -10.64
CA LEU A 43 -1.64 6.03 -9.43
C LEU A 43 -1.51 4.51 -9.27
N THR A 44 -1.47 4.03 -8.05
CA THR A 44 -1.46 2.59 -7.79
C THR A 44 -2.75 2.13 -7.12
N THR A 45 -3.19 0.91 -7.40
CA THR A 45 -4.08 0.22 -6.46
C THR A 45 -3.28 -0.13 -5.20
N PHE A 46 -3.95 -0.44 -4.09
CA PHE A 46 -3.21 -0.82 -2.87
C PHE A 46 -2.29 -2.04 -3.11
N LYS A 47 -2.75 -3.06 -3.84
CA LYS A 47 -1.91 -4.23 -4.19
C LYS A 47 -0.71 -3.90 -5.09
N ALA A 48 -0.74 -2.77 -5.75
CA ALA A 48 0.35 -2.29 -6.60
C ALA A 48 1.28 -1.30 -5.87
N LYS A 49 0.98 -0.94 -4.60
CA LYS A 49 1.86 -0.06 -3.82
C LYS A 49 3.28 -0.62 -3.77
N GLY A 50 4.27 0.25 -4.00
CA GLY A 50 5.68 -0.12 -4.07
C GLY A 50 6.16 -0.51 -5.47
N GLN A 51 5.28 -0.58 -6.49
CA GLN A 51 5.72 -0.76 -7.89
C GLN A 51 6.33 0.52 -8.49
N ILE A 52 5.97 1.66 -7.94
CA ILE A 52 6.63 2.96 -8.17
C ILE A 52 6.93 3.56 -6.80
N ALA A 53 8.12 4.13 -6.63
CA ALA A 53 8.49 4.82 -5.40
C ALA A 53 7.64 6.10 -5.24
N ASP A 54 7.19 6.40 -4.01
CA ASP A 54 6.32 7.56 -3.78
C ASP A 54 7.05 8.92 -3.93
N ASP A 55 8.39 8.91 -4.03
CA ASP A 55 9.25 10.07 -4.36
C ASP A 55 9.53 10.21 -5.86
N HIS A 56 9.09 9.27 -6.69
CA HIS A 56 9.22 9.40 -8.15
C HIS A 56 8.37 10.56 -8.67
N PRO A 57 8.87 11.39 -9.60
CA PRO A 57 8.15 12.59 -10.08
C PRO A 57 6.76 12.32 -10.65
N LEU A 58 6.51 11.12 -11.20
CA LEU A 58 5.21 10.71 -11.75
C LEU A 58 4.30 10.03 -10.73
N ALA A 59 4.78 9.67 -9.54
CA ALA A 59 3.99 8.93 -8.56
C ALA A 59 2.91 9.81 -7.94
N ALA A 60 1.67 9.36 -7.95
CA ALA A 60 0.56 10.02 -7.26
C ALA A 60 0.09 9.25 -6.01
N GLY A 61 0.74 8.13 -5.68
CA GLY A 61 0.41 7.30 -4.53
C GLY A 61 -0.76 6.35 -4.77
N VAL A 62 -1.29 5.79 -3.69
CA VAL A 62 -2.39 4.82 -3.73
C VAL A 62 -3.72 5.52 -3.95
N LEU A 63 -4.54 4.98 -4.87
CA LEU A 63 -5.91 5.42 -5.11
C LEU A 63 -6.88 4.67 -4.19
N GLY A 64 -7.92 5.37 -3.75
CA GLY A 64 -9.08 4.79 -3.06
C GLY A 64 -9.12 5.04 -1.56
N ARG A 65 -9.87 4.21 -0.85
CA ARG A 65 -10.17 4.41 0.58
C ARG A 65 -8.94 4.36 1.49
N SER A 66 -7.94 3.57 1.12
CA SER A 66 -6.65 3.47 1.81
C SER A 66 -5.59 4.36 1.18
N GLY A 67 -5.99 5.28 0.33
CA GLY A 67 -5.10 6.03 -0.51
C GLY A 67 -4.81 7.45 -0.03
N THR A 68 -4.04 8.14 -0.87
CA THR A 68 -3.68 9.54 -0.68
C THR A 68 -4.74 10.46 -1.32
N PRO A 69 -4.94 11.67 -0.79
CA PRO A 69 -5.77 12.67 -1.46
C PRO A 69 -5.17 13.09 -2.82
N VAL A 70 -3.85 12.96 -3.01
CA VAL A 70 -3.14 13.24 -4.27
C VAL A 70 -3.68 12.36 -5.40
N ALA A 71 -3.73 11.03 -5.19
CA ALA A 71 -4.23 10.09 -6.19
C ALA A 71 -5.70 10.38 -6.56
N SER A 72 -6.55 10.63 -5.55
CA SER A 72 -7.96 10.93 -5.77
C SER A 72 -8.14 12.24 -6.55
N TRP A 73 -7.31 13.24 -6.25
CA TRP A 73 -7.32 14.51 -6.95
C TRP A 73 -6.93 14.35 -8.42
N CYS A 74 -5.81 13.67 -8.71
CA CYS A 74 -5.38 13.39 -10.08
C CYS A 74 -6.46 12.65 -10.88
N MET A 75 -7.09 11.63 -10.31
CA MET A 75 -8.20 10.92 -10.97
C MET A 75 -9.37 11.85 -11.28
N ASN A 76 -9.74 12.74 -10.35
CA ASN A 76 -10.89 13.62 -10.52
C ASN A 76 -10.64 14.70 -11.60
N GLU A 77 -9.43 15.22 -11.69
CA GLU A 77 -9.03 16.25 -12.68
C GLU A 77 -8.70 15.66 -14.06
N SER A 78 -8.63 14.34 -14.21
CA SER A 78 -8.31 13.70 -15.47
C SER A 78 -9.46 13.78 -16.48
N ASP A 79 -9.14 13.71 -17.77
CA ASP A 79 -10.09 13.54 -18.87
C ASP A 79 -10.07 12.11 -19.47
N LEU A 80 -9.08 11.30 -19.08
CA LEU A 80 -8.94 9.91 -19.49
C LEU A 80 -8.22 9.09 -18.44
N LEU A 81 -8.75 7.92 -18.11
CA LEU A 81 -8.10 6.93 -17.25
C LEU A 81 -7.54 5.78 -18.09
N VAL A 82 -6.24 5.52 -17.95
CA VAL A 82 -5.57 4.35 -18.53
C VAL A 82 -5.31 3.35 -17.39
N VAL A 83 -6.06 2.27 -17.36
CA VAL A 83 -6.05 1.30 -16.25
C VAL A 83 -5.33 0.04 -16.70
N LEU A 84 -4.17 -0.23 -16.09
CA LEU A 84 -3.24 -1.27 -16.47
C LEU A 84 -3.19 -2.38 -15.41
N GLY A 85 -3.77 -3.55 -15.70
CA GLY A 85 -3.72 -4.72 -14.83
C GLY A 85 -4.32 -4.52 -13.44
N ALA A 86 -5.37 -3.71 -13.34
CA ALA A 86 -6.02 -3.38 -12.08
C ALA A 86 -7.44 -3.95 -11.99
N SER A 87 -7.78 -4.53 -10.84
CA SER A 87 -9.15 -4.86 -10.50
C SER A 87 -9.92 -3.59 -10.07
N PHE A 88 -11.15 -3.44 -10.55
CA PHE A 88 -12.03 -2.31 -10.21
C PHE A 88 -12.78 -2.57 -8.90
N SER A 89 -12.06 -2.88 -7.82
CA SER A 89 -12.69 -3.09 -6.52
C SER A 89 -13.26 -1.78 -5.97
N ASN A 90 -14.32 -1.89 -5.15
CA ASN A 90 -14.90 -0.73 -4.46
C ASN A 90 -13.90 0.00 -3.54
N HIS A 91 -12.86 -0.70 -3.07
CA HIS A 91 -11.80 -0.10 -2.24
C HIS A 91 -10.88 0.79 -3.05
N THR A 92 -10.59 0.45 -4.31
CA THR A 92 -9.81 1.29 -5.22
C THR A 92 -10.60 2.50 -5.65
N GLY A 93 -11.91 2.36 -5.85
CA GLY A 93 -12.81 3.49 -6.12
C GLY A 93 -12.52 4.19 -7.44
N ILE A 94 -12.11 3.44 -8.49
CA ILE A 94 -11.97 3.99 -9.85
C ILE A 94 -13.35 4.48 -10.29
N THR A 95 -13.42 5.75 -10.70
CA THR A 95 -14.69 6.35 -11.10
C THR A 95 -15.17 5.83 -12.45
N ALA A 96 -16.47 5.47 -12.54
CA ALA A 96 -17.11 5.10 -13.81
C ALA A 96 -17.54 6.33 -14.66
N LYS A 97 -17.33 7.56 -14.15
CA LYS A 97 -17.77 8.80 -14.81
C LYS A 97 -16.78 9.35 -15.82
N LYS A 98 -15.62 8.74 -15.95
CA LYS A 98 -14.56 9.14 -16.87
C LYS A 98 -14.41 8.11 -17.99
N PRO A 99 -13.96 8.50 -19.17
CA PRO A 99 -13.53 7.55 -20.20
C PRO A 99 -12.40 6.65 -19.68
N ILE A 100 -12.47 5.36 -19.95
CA ILE A 100 -11.51 4.37 -19.45
C ILE A 100 -10.98 3.54 -20.62
N ILE A 101 -9.65 3.49 -20.74
CA ILE A 101 -8.93 2.45 -21.47
C ILE A 101 -8.51 1.42 -20.44
N GLN A 102 -9.01 0.20 -20.52
CA GLN A 102 -8.62 -0.89 -19.61
C GLN A 102 -7.78 -1.91 -20.36
N VAL A 103 -6.58 -2.18 -19.87
CA VAL A 103 -5.67 -3.21 -20.41
C VAL A 103 -5.51 -4.32 -19.39
N ASP A 104 -5.77 -5.55 -19.80
CA ASP A 104 -5.58 -6.74 -18.96
C ASP A 104 -5.26 -7.96 -19.82
N LEU A 105 -4.59 -8.95 -19.23
CA LEU A 105 -4.33 -10.26 -19.83
C LEU A 105 -5.54 -11.19 -19.75
N ASP A 106 -6.45 -10.95 -18.80
CA ASP A 106 -7.66 -11.74 -18.61
C ASP A 106 -8.86 -11.03 -19.24
N ALA A 107 -9.37 -11.61 -20.32
CA ALA A 107 -10.55 -11.11 -21.03
C ALA A 107 -11.77 -10.98 -20.10
N MET A 108 -11.89 -11.85 -19.08
CA MET A 108 -13.01 -11.84 -18.13
C MET A 108 -12.93 -10.68 -17.13
N THR A 109 -11.80 -10.00 -17.04
CA THR A 109 -11.60 -8.82 -16.19
C THR A 109 -12.04 -7.54 -16.88
N LEU A 110 -11.98 -7.52 -18.23
CA LEU A 110 -12.32 -6.35 -19.03
C LEU A 110 -13.81 -5.99 -18.92
N GLY A 111 -14.10 -4.78 -18.45
CA GLY A 111 -15.46 -4.29 -18.26
C GLY A 111 -16.29 -4.98 -17.17
N LYS A 112 -15.69 -5.83 -16.36
CA LYS A 112 -16.39 -6.66 -15.36
C LYS A 112 -17.19 -5.85 -14.34
N PHE A 113 -16.66 -4.74 -13.86
CA PHE A 113 -17.26 -3.95 -12.77
C PHE A 113 -17.77 -2.58 -13.22
N HIS A 114 -17.18 -2.04 -14.27
CA HIS A 114 -17.57 -0.76 -14.84
C HIS A 114 -17.65 -0.87 -16.36
N PRO A 115 -18.55 -0.16 -17.02
CA PRO A 115 -18.46 0.04 -18.45
C PRO A 115 -17.13 0.76 -18.74
N VAL A 116 -16.35 0.19 -19.63
CA VAL A 116 -15.10 0.78 -20.11
C VAL A 116 -15.28 1.18 -21.56
N GLU A 117 -14.74 2.34 -21.93
CA GLU A 117 -14.85 2.83 -23.31
C GLU A 117 -14.07 1.94 -24.27
N LEU A 118 -12.84 1.60 -23.89
CA LEU A 118 -11.93 0.79 -24.70
C LEU A 118 -11.31 -0.36 -23.91
N PRO A 119 -11.86 -1.58 -24.01
CA PRO A 119 -11.21 -2.77 -23.48
C PRO A 119 -10.09 -3.22 -24.44
N VAL A 120 -8.90 -3.45 -23.91
CA VAL A 120 -7.72 -3.92 -24.66
C VAL A 120 -7.22 -5.21 -24.00
N LEU A 121 -7.40 -6.33 -24.67
CA LEU A 121 -6.81 -7.60 -24.26
C LEU A 121 -5.33 -7.61 -24.66
N GLY A 122 -4.42 -7.62 -23.69
CA GLY A 122 -3.00 -7.57 -23.97
C GLY A 122 -2.11 -7.64 -22.72
N GLU A 123 -0.86 -8.04 -22.93
CA GLU A 123 0.18 -7.97 -21.91
C GLU A 123 0.52 -6.49 -21.65
N ILE A 124 0.63 -6.13 -20.37
CA ILE A 124 0.72 -4.73 -19.93
C ILE A 124 1.98 -4.04 -20.49
N GLY A 125 3.14 -4.72 -20.39
CA GLY A 125 4.42 -4.14 -20.83
C GLY A 125 4.45 -3.95 -22.35
N LEU A 126 4.04 -4.97 -23.11
CA LEU A 126 4.01 -4.92 -24.57
C LEU A 126 3.01 -3.87 -25.08
N THR A 127 1.85 -3.79 -24.43
CA THR A 127 0.83 -2.78 -24.78
C THR A 127 1.33 -1.36 -24.48
N ALA A 128 1.93 -1.14 -23.32
CA ALA A 128 2.50 0.15 -22.95
C ALA A 128 3.65 0.56 -23.87
N GLU A 129 4.55 -0.38 -24.23
CA GLU A 129 5.66 -0.14 -25.16
C GLU A 129 5.16 0.22 -26.56
N TRP A 130 4.15 -0.54 -27.06
CA TRP A 130 3.59 -0.26 -28.37
C TRP A 130 2.93 1.13 -28.43
N LEU A 131 2.14 1.48 -27.43
CA LEU A 131 1.52 2.80 -27.31
C LEU A 131 2.57 3.91 -27.22
N TRP A 132 3.62 3.71 -26.40
CA TRP A 132 4.74 4.65 -26.28
C TRP A 132 5.42 4.92 -27.62
N ARG A 133 5.71 3.87 -28.41
CA ARG A 133 6.35 3.99 -29.74
C ARG A 133 5.46 4.65 -30.77
N ALA A 134 4.14 4.38 -30.74
CA ALA A 134 3.17 4.86 -31.71
C ALA A 134 2.71 6.31 -31.45
N LEU A 135 2.86 6.81 -30.21
CA LEU A 135 2.54 8.19 -29.87
C LEU A 135 3.57 9.16 -30.47
N PRO A 136 3.16 10.37 -30.92
CA PRO A 136 4.10 11.41 -31.35
C PRO A 136 4.95 11.89 -30.16
N GLU A 137 6.10 12.53 -30.44
CA GLU A 137 6.94 13.10 -29.39
C GLU A 137 6.20 14.21 -28.60
N ASP A 138 5.49 15.08 -29.29
CA ASP A 138 4.56 16.00 -28.66
C ASP A 138 3.15 15.43 -28.74
N THR A 139 2.64 14.95 -27.62
CA THR A 139 1.29 14.40 -27.50
C THR A 139 0.22 15.48 -27.36
N GLY A 140 0.61 16.74 -27.12
CA GLY A 140 -0.29 17.82 -26.81
C GLY A 140 -0.98 17.71 -25.44
N ALA A 141 -0.54 16.77 -24.59
CA ALA A 141 -1.00 16.65 -23.22
C ALA A 141 -0.41 17.76 -22.33
N VAL A 142 -1.19 18.20 -21.36
CA VAL A 142 -0.75 19.18 -20.36
C VAL A 142 0.33 18.56 -19.48
N ASP A 143 1.37 19.32 -19.16
CA ASP A 143 2.33 18.90 -18.17
C ASP A 143 1.72 18.97 -16.77
N GLN A 144 1.43 17.80 -16.19
CA GLN A 144 0.79 17.66 -14.89
C GLN A 144 1.80 17.56 -13.72
N LEU A 145 3.12 17.47 -14.00
CA LEU A 145 4.15 17.26 -12.99
C LEU A 145 4.25 18.39 -11.95
N PRO A 146 4.21 19.68 -12.35
CA PRO A 146 4.27 20.77 -11.36
C PRO A 146 3.10 20.72 -10.38
N GLU A 147 1.91 20.45 -10.89
CA GLU A 147 0.70 20.34 -10.08
C GLU A 147 0.73 19.11 -9.17
N LEU A 148 1.22 17.99 -9.67
CA LEU A 148 1.43 16.78 -8.87
C LEU A 148 2.39 17.02 -7.71
N ALA A 149 3.50 17.72 -7.95
CA ALA A 149 4.46 18.09 -6.91
C ALA A 149 3.83 18.99 -5.85
N GLU A 150 3.02 19.99 -6.25
CA GLU A 150 2.26 20.85 -5.33
C GLU A 150 1.28 20.03 -4.46
N ARG A 151 0.54 19.07 -5.04
CA ARG A 151 -0.39 18.21 -4.30
C ARG A 151 0.33 17.31 -3.30
N TRP A 152 1.50 16.80 -3.65
CA TRP A 152 2.34 16.07 -2.71
C TRP A 152 2.83 16.95 -1.56
N GLN A 153 3.24 18.21 -1.83
CA GLN A 153 3.65 19.13 -0.78
C GLN A 153 2.51 19.40 0.20
N ILE A 154 1.33 19.74 -0.31
CA ILE A 154 0.13 19.95 0.51
C ILE A 154 -0.16 18.72 1.38
N TRP A 155 -0.06 17.52 0.81
CA TRP A 155 -0.31 16.28 1.56
C TRP A 155 0.76 16.02 2.63
N ARG A 156 2.03 16.28 2.33
CA ARG A 156 3.13 16.13 3.30
C ARG A 156 3.00 17.12 4.46
N ASP A 157 2.58 18.34 4.19
CA ASP A 157 2.29 19.36 5.23
C ASP A 157 1.12 18.91 6.12
N GLU A 158 0.06 18.38 5.53
CA GLU A 158 -1.06 17.79 6.27
C GLU A 158 -0.62 16.59 7.13
N LYS A 159 0.22 15.70 6.60
CA LYS A 159 0.80 14.60 7.38
C LYS A 159 1.64 15.12 8.55
N ALA A 160 2.45 16.14 8.32
CA ALA A 160 3.25 16.77 9.36
C ALA A 160 2.36 17.34 10.48
N ALA A 161 1.27 18.03 10.13
CA ALA A 161 0.31 18.52 11.10
C ALA A 161 -0.40 17.38 11.87
N ARG A 162 -0.68 16.25 11.21
CA ARG A 162 -1.28 15.07 11.88
C ARG A 162 -0.34 14.40 12.88
N ARG A 163 0.97 14.42 12.62
CA ARG A 163 1.98 13.85 13.54
C ARG A 163 2.02 14.55 14.89
N THR A 164 1.65 15.83 14.95
CA THR A 164 1.62 16.58 16.22
C THR A 164 0.38 16.29 17.08
N ARG A 165 -0.58 15.54 16.54
CA ARG A 165 -1.80 15.21 17.29
C ARG A 165 -1.49 14.14 18.34
N ASP A 166 -1.78 14.49 19.57
CA ASP A 166 -1.66 13.58 20.72
C ASP A 166 -2.92 13.68 21.58
N ARG A 167 -3.46 12.54 22.00
CA ARG A 167 -4.62 12.43 22.88
C ARG A 167 -4.25 11.79 24.23
N GLY A 168 -2.97 11.47 24.44
CA GLY A 168 -2.51 10.73 25.61
C GLY A 168 -3.03 9.28 25.66
N LYS A 169 -3.38 8.68 24.52
CA LYS A 169 -3.97 7.33 24.41
C LYS A 169 -3.15 6.39 23.53
N GLY A 170 -1.92 6.77 23.22
CA GLY A 170 -1.02 5.99 22.39
C GLY A 170 -0.52 6.79 21.17
N ILE A 171 0.36 6.15 20.42
CA ILE A 171 1.05 6.74 19.26
C ILE A 171 0.08 6.84 18.09
N ASN A 172 0.05 8.00 17.44
CA ASN A 172 -0.74 8.21 16.23
C ASN A 172 -0.13 7.50 15.01
N SER A 173 -0.98 7.06 14.09
CA SER A 173 -0.56 6.32 12.90
C SER A 173 0.32 7.15 11.97
N ALA A 174 0.13 8.46 11.87
CA ALA A 174 0.95 9.31 11.00
C ALA A 174 2.42 9.31 11.44
N SER A 175 2.68 9.40 12.77
CA SER A 175 4.03 9.32 13.33
C SER A 175 4.65 7.94 13.18
N LEU A 176 3.87 6.88 13.46
CA LEU A 176 4.34 5.50 13.31
C LEU A 176 4.80 5.21 11.88
N PHE A 177 3.95 5.48 10.89
CA PHE A 177 4.26 5.15 9.50
C PHE A 177 5.31 6.08 8.87
N GLU A 178 5.47 7.30 9.35
CA GLU A 178 6.59 8.17 8.97
C GLU A 178 7.93 7.57 9.47
N THR A 179 7.96 7.14 10.74
CA THR A 179 9.15 6.48 11.31
C THR A 179 9.49 5.20 10.55
N LEU A 180 8.49 4.38 10.22
CA LEU A 180 8.69 3.17 9.39
C LEU A 180 9.19 3.51 7.99
N SER A 181 8.63 4.53 7.32
CA SER A 181 9.07 4.96 5.99
C SER A 181 10.54 5.36 5.96
N THR A 182 11.03 5.94 7.06
CA THR A 182 12.43 6.37 7.20
C THR A 182 13.37 5.20 7.46
N LEU A 183 12.97 4.25 8.32
CA LEU A 183 13.85 3.19 8.84
C LEU A 183 13.86 1.93 8.00
N ILE A 184 12.75 1.58 7.34
CA ILE A 184 12.65 0.33 6.58
C ILE A 184 13.49 0.42 5.31
N PRO A 185 14.39 -0.55 5.04
CA PRO A 185 15.17 -0.60 3.79
C PRO A 185 14.30 -0.58 2.53
N ALA A 186 14.80 0.05 1.46
CA ALA A 186 14.07 0.19 0.20
C ALA A 186 13.80 -1.15 -0.52
N ASP A 187 14.58 -2.17 -0.25
CA ASP A 187 14.46 -3.51 -0.81
C ASP A 187 13.65 -4.48 0.08
N ALA A 188 13.13 -4.02 1.22
CA ALA A 188 12.39 -4.85 2.15
C ALA A 188 11.10 -5.43 1.54
N VAL A 189 10.68 -6.57 2.10
CA VAL A 189 9.34 -7.15 1.87
C VAL A 189 8.48 -6.85 3.09
N ILE A 190 7.35 -6.20 2.87
CA ILE A 190 6.43 -5.80 3.94
C ILE A 190 5.09 -6.49 3.74
N ALA A 191 4.70 -7.36 4.65
CA ALA A 191 3.37 -7.93 4.70
C ALA A 191 2.46 -7.07 5.57
N VAL A 192 1.36 -6.59 5.01
CA VAL A 192 0.41 -5.69 5.68
C VAL A 192 -0.90 -6.39 5.91
N ASP A 193 -1.36 -6.39 7.16
CA ASP A 193 -2.63 -6.98 7.55
C ASP A 193 -3.83 -6.11 7.16
N VAL A 194 -5.01 -6.67 7.30
CA VAL A 194 -6.29 -6.01 7.04
C VAL A 194 -6.81 -5.33 8.30
N GLY A 195 -7.38 -4.14 8.14
CA GLY A 195 -7.93 -3.34 9.23
C GLY A 195 -7.56 -1.86 9.11
N ASN A 196 -7.63 -1.13 10.22
CA ASN A 196 -7.23 0.28 10.26
C ASN A 196 -5.76 0.48 9.89
N ASN A 197 -4.89 -0.45 10.28
CA ASN A 197 -3.48 -0.46 9.90
C ASN A 197 -3.28 -0.44 8.37
N THR A 198 -4.14 -1.12 7.60
CA THR A 198 -4.11 -1.08 6.13
C THR A 198 -4.38 0.34 5.60
N TYR A 199 -5.41 0.99 6.14
CA TYR A 199 -5.76 2.36 5.73
C TYR A 199 -4.65 3.34 6.07
N SER A 200 -4.09 3.22 7.27
CA SER A 200 -2.98 4.07 7.71
C SER A 200 -1.71 3.81 6.92
N PHE A 201 -1.37 2.54 6.66
CA PHE A 201 -0.22 2.18 5.84
C PHE A 201 -0.34 2.76 4.42
N GLY A 202 -1.45 2.54 3.74
CA GLY A 202 -1.66 3.05 2.39
C GLY A 202 -1.57 4.57 2.27
N ARG A 203 -1.99 5.26 3.32
CA ARG A 203 -2.07 6.73 3.39
C ARG A 203 -0.77 7.38 3.82
N TYR A 204 -0.09 6.84 4.84
CA TYR A 204 1.03 7.51 5.49
C TYR A 204 2.40 6.93 5.14
N PHE A 205 2.48 5.63 4.85
CA PHE A 205 3.76 5.00 4.50
C PHE A 205 4.16 5.39 3.07
N GLU A 206 5.30 6.06 2.91
CA GLU A 206 5.89 6.37 1.61
C GLU A 206 6.87 5.25 1.21
N CYS A 207 6.55 4.56 0.11
CA CYS A 207 7.39 3.50 -0.44
C CYS A 207 8.57 4.06 -1.23
N ARG A 208 9.73 3.39 -1.11
CA ARG A 208 10.94 3.68 -1.88
C ARG A 208 11.38 2.50 -2.77
N GLY A 209 10.52 1.51 -2.94
CA GLY A 209 10.80 0.29 -3.71
C GLY A 209 10.51 -1.01 -2.98
N GLN A 210 10.03 -0.93 -1.73
CA GLN A 210 9.64 -2.10 -0.95
C GLN A 210 8.57 -2.93 -1.67
N ARG A 211 8.64 -4.24 -1.50
CA ARG A 211 7.58 -5.16 -1.97
C ARG A 211 6.48 -5.26 -0.93
N ILE A 212 5.27 -4.94 -1.31
CA ILE A 212 4.12 -4.96 -0.41
C ILE A 212 3.27 -6.21 -0.69
N LEU A 213 3.02 -6.98 0.37
CA LEU A 213 2.13 -8.13 0.36
C LEU A 213 0.88 -7.81 1.17
N MET A 214 -0.30 -8.12 0.62
CA MET A 214 -1.57 -7.92 1.34
C MET A 214 -2.66 -8.87 0.85
N SER A 215 -3.64 -9.17 1.71
CA SER A 215 -4.86 -9.89 1.36
C SER A 215 -5.84 -8.97 0.61
N GLY A 216 -5.50 -8.63 -0.63
CA GLY A 216 -6.24 -7.63 -1.41
C GLY A 216 -7.48 -8.15 -2.14
N TYR A 217 -7.78 -9.43 -2.07
CA TYR A 217 -8.96 -10.02 -2.69
C TYR A 217 -10.06 -10.30 -1.65
N LEU A 218 -9.75 -11.13 -0.66
CA LEU A 218 -10.69 -11.51 0.40
C LEU A 218 -10.68 -10.52 1.58
N GLY A 219 -9.55 -9.87 1.85
CA GLY A 219 -9.44 -8.94 2.97
C GLY A 219 -9.44 -9.64 4.33
N SER A 220 -8.76 -10.78 4.46
CA SER A 220 -8.67 -11.53 5.72
C SER A 220 -7.73 -10.88 6.71
N ILE A 221 -8.20 -10.60 7.92
CA ILE A 221 -7.33 -10.25 9.05
C ILE A 221 -6.49 -11.47 9.46
N GLY A 222 -5.31 -11.21 10.04
CA GLY A 222 -4.35 -12.27 10.36
C GLY A 222 -3.43 -12.67 9.22
N PHE A 223 -3.53 -12.03 8.05
CA PHE A 223 -2.71 -12.31 6.88
C PHE A 223 -1.23 -11.98 7.06
N ALA A 224 -0.89 -10.88 7.76
CA ALA A 224 0.46 -10.29 7.67
C ALA A 224 1.55 -11.20 8.23
N PHE A 225 1.35 -11.79 9.40
CA PHE A 225 2.40 -12.58 10.04
C PHE A 225 2.72 -13.87 9.25
N PRO A 226 1.74 -14.72 8.88
CA PRO A 226 1.99 -15.89 8.02
C PRO A 226 2.56 -15.51 6.65
N ALA A 227 2.14 -14.41 6.06
CA ALA A 227 2.70 -13.93 4.78
C ALA A 227 4.16 -13.50 4.92
N ALA A 228 4.55 -12.89 6.04
CA ALA A 228 5.94 -12.56 6.33
C ALA A 228 6.79 -13.82 6.53
N MET A 229 6.26 -14.85 7.19
CA MET A 229 6.95 -16.15 7.30
C MET A 229 7.19 -16.76 5.90
N GLY A 230 6.19 -16.71 5.03
CA GLY A 230 6.34 -17.14 3.62
C GLY A 230 7.34 -16.29 2.84
N ALA A 231 7.35 -14.97 3.05
CA ALA A 231 8.35 -14.07 2.45
C ALA A 231 9.76 -14.39 2.95
N TRP A 232 9.93 -14.64 4.24
CA TRP A 232 11.20 -15.08 4.80
C TRP A 232 11.66 -16.40 4.15
N ALA A 233 10.80 -17.41 4.03
CA ALA A 233 11.12 -18.66 3.37
C ALA A 233 11.56 -18.42 1.91
N ALA A 234 10.93 -17.49 1.19
CA ALA A 234 11.35 -17.12 -0.16
C ALA A 234 12.76 -16.50 -0.18
N THR A 235 13.14 -15.72 0.84
CA THR A 235 14.50 -15.17 0.95
C THR A 235 15.56 -16.26 1.15
N GLN A 236 15.20 -17.41 1.72
CA GLN A 236 16.10 -18.55 1.87
C GLN A 236 16.22 -19.36 0.58
N ALA A 237 15.13 -19.48 -0.18
CA ALA A 237 15.05 -20.33 -1.35
C ALA A 237 15.49 -19.64 -2.65
N GLN A 238 15.34 -18.33 -2.77
CA GLN A 238 15.54 -17.58 -4.01
C GLN A 238 16.74 -16.62 -3.88
N PRO A 239 17.80 -16.80 -4.71
CA PRO A 239 19.01 -15.95 -4.65
C PRO A 239 18.71 -14.45 -4.78
N ASP A 240 17.78 -14.07 -5.65
CA ASP A 240 17.40 -12.67 -5.91
C ASP A 240 16.74 -11.98 -4.72
N TYR A 241 16.24 -12.76 -3.75
CA TYR A 241 15.60 -12.25 -2.55
C TYR A 241 16.44 -12.43 -1.29
N ARG A 242 17.61 -13.07 -1.41
CA ARG A 242 18.52 -13.28 -0.29
C ARG A 242 18.91 -11.93 0.35
N ALA A 243 18.97 -11.90 1.66
CA ALA A 243 19.28 -10.73 2.47
C ALA A 243 18.23 -9.59 2.48
N ARG A 244 17.07 -9.76 1.87
CA ARG A 244 16.00 -8.77 2.03
C ARG A 244 15.43 -8.80 3.44
N THR A 245 15.26 -7.63 4.02
CA THR A 245 14.57 -7.47 5.31
C THR A 245 13.09 -7.84 5.15
N VAL A 246 12.58 -8.65 6.07
CA VAL A 246 11.16 -9.06 6.07
C VAL A 246 10.44 -8.45 7.26
N ILE A 247 9.34 -7.78 6.99
CA ILE A 247 8.55 -7.07 7.99
C ILE A 247 7.08 -7.45 7.84
N SER A 248 6.40 -7.61 8.97
CA SER A 248 4.94 -7.67 9.00
C SER A 248 4.38 -6.52 9.83
N VAL A 249 3.23 -5.98 9.40
CA VAL A 249 2.52 -4.90 10.09
C VAL A 249 1.08 -5.34 10.28
N SER A 250 0.62 -5.45 11.51
CA SER A 250 -0.76 -5.83 11.82
C SER A 250 -1.36 -5.02 12.95
N GLY A 251 -2.69 -5.06 13.06
CA GLY A 251 -3.38 -4.75 14.30
C GLY A 251 -3.37 -5.94 15.25
N ASP A 252 -3.66 -5.67 16.52
CA ASP A 252 -3.73 -6.66 17.61
C ASP A 252 -4.75 -7.78 17.34
N GLY A 253 -5.93 -7.44 16.82
CA GLY A 253 -6.94 -8.44 16.44
C GLY A 253 -6.48 -9.38 15.32
N GLY A 254 -5.68 -8.89 14.37
CA GLY A 254 -5.10 -9.70 13.30
C GLY A 254 -4.01 -10.62 13.81
N PHE A 255 -3.04 -10.10 14.54
CA PHE A 255 -1.97 -10.93 15.11
C PHE A 255 -2.51 -11.97 16.09
N GLY A 256 -3.51 -11.62 16.90
CA GLY A 256 -4.14 -12.54 17.86
C GLY A 256 -4.69 -13.81 17.24
N GLN A 257 -5.02 -13.83 15.95
CA GLN A 257 -5.50 -15.04 15.26
C GLN A 257 -4.40 -16.06 14.97
N TYR A 258 -3.15 -15.58 14.79
CA TYR A 258 -2.01 -16.42 14.41
C TYR A 258 -0.80 -16.22 15.32
N MET A 259 -1.01 -15.66 16.53
CA MET A 259 0.09 -15.40 17.45
C MET A 259 0.87 -16.66 17.81
N ALA A 260 0.23 -17.84 17.83
CA ALA A 260 0.88 -19.11 18.07
C ALA A 260 2.02 -19.41 17.07
N GLU A 261 1.91 -18.90 15.83
CA GLU A 261 2.95 -19.09 14.82
C GLU A 261 4.25 -18.32 15.13
N PHE A 262 4.23 -17.44 16.13
CA PHE A 262 5.47 -16.84 16.61
C PHE A 262 6.45 -17.89 17.14
N THR A 263 5.95 -18.99 17.74
CA THR A 263 6.77 -20.12 18.17
C THR A 263 7.36 -20.87 16.97
N THR A 264 6.63 -20.95 15.84
CA THR A 264 7.14 -21.49 14.59
C THR A 264 8.28 -20.62 14.06
N ALA A 265 8.10 -19.28 14.07
CA ALA A 265 9.15 -18.35 13.66
C ALA A 265 10.41 -18.48 14.53
N VAL A 266 10.27 -18.64 15.84
CA VAL A 266 11.39 -18.89 16.75
C VAL A 266 12.08 -20.23 16.43
N ARG A 267 11.31 -21.30 16.24
CA ARG A 267 11.87 -22.63 15.94
C ARG A 267 12.75 -22.64 14.69
N TYR A 268 12.37 -21.87 13.67
CA TYR A 268 13.10 -21.80 12.40
C TYR A 268 14.07 -20.60 12.33
N GLU A 269 14.26 -19.89 13.46
CA GLU A 269 15.15 -18.72 13.53
C GLU A 269 14.85 -17.70 12.43
N MET A 270 13.55 -17.47 12.15
CA MET A 270 13.12 -16.59 11.07
C MET A 270 13.49 -15.14 11.39
N ASN A 271 14.44 -14.59 10.66
CA ASN A 271 14.80 -13.19 10.76
C ASN A 271 13.69 -12.33 10.14
N LEU A 272 12.71 -11.97 10.94
CA LEU A 272 11.58 -11.11 10.56
C LEU A 272 11.17 -10.20 11.73
N THR A 273 10.74 -8.99 11.41
CA THR A 273 10.24 -8.03 12.39
C THR A 273 8.73 -7.86 12.26
N HIS A 274 8.01 -8.11 13.34
CA HIS A 274 6.59 -7.85 13.43
C HIS A 274 6.31 -6.53 14.15
N VAL A 275 5.67 -5.57 13.48
CA VAL A 275 5.22 -4.31 14.05
C VAL A 275 3.72 -4.40 14.32
N LEU A 276 3.37 -4.41 15.59
CA LEU A 276 2.02 -4.61 16.08
C LEU A 276 1.42 -3.28 16.54
N LEU A 277 0.34 -2.84 15.90
CA LEU A 277 -0.46 -1.69 16.33
C LEU A 277 -1.49 -2.18 17.36
N ASN A 278 -1.18 -1.99 18.64
CA ASN A 278 -1.99 -2.46 19.75
C ASN A 278 -2.87 -1.32 20.28
N ASN A 279 -4.16 -1.39 20.00
CA ASN A 279 -5.14 -0.41 20.49
C ASN A 279 -6.30 -1.05 21.27
N SER A 280 -6.23 -2.36 21.50
CA SER A 280 -7.24 -3.16 22.22
C SER A 280 -8.67 -3.05 21.64
N GLU A 281 -8.77 -2.83 20.30
CA GLU A 281 -10.06 -2.68 19.66
C GLU A 281 -10.01 -3.11 18.18
N LEU A 282 -11.08 -3.74 17.70
CA LEU A 282 -11.34 -3.91 16.28
C LEU A 282 -11.78 -2.56 15.67
N GLY A 283 -10.87 -1.60 15.63
CA GLY A 283 -11.15 -0.18 15.38
C GLY A 283 -11.84 0.10 14.05
N LYS A 284 -11.60 -0.73 13.01
CA LYS A 284 -12.31 -0.61 11.73
C LYS A 284 -13.81 -0.88 11.89
N ILE A 285 -14.16 -1.91 12.65
CA ILE A 285 -15.56 -2.28 12.90
C ILE A 285 -16.26 -1.22 13.76
N SER A 286 -15.61 -0.78 14.86
CA SER A 286 -16.15 0.30 15.70
C SER A 286 -16.41 1.57 14.89
N LYS A 287 -15.51 1.92 13.97
CA LYS A 287 -15.68 3.10 13.11
C LYS A 287 -16.88 2.95 12.18
N GLU A 288 -17.10 1.77 11.63
CA GLU A 288 -18.26 1.48 10.78
C GLU A 288 -19.58 1.48 11.57
N GLN A 289 -19.58 0.91 12.77
CA GLN A 289 -20.76 0.97 13.65
C GLN A 289 -21.12 2.43 13.98
N ARG A 290 -20.15 3.27 14.36
CA ARG A 290 -20.38 4.71 14.59
C ARG A 290 -20.89 5.42 13.34
N ALA A 291 -20.32 5.16 12.17
CA ALA A 291 -20.71 5.77 10.90
C ALA A 291 -22.14 5.34 10.48
N GLY A 292 -22.56 4.14 10.84
CA GLY A 292 -23.91 3.63 10.65
C GLY A 292 -24.90 4.07 11.75
N HIS A 293 -24.48 4.93 12.68
CA HIS A 293 -25.27 5.35 13.85
C HIS A 293 -25.70 4.18 14.76
N TRP A 294 -24.93 3.10 14.77
CA TRP A 294 -25.16 1.95 15.64
C TRP A 294 -24.31 2.04 16.92
N PRO A 295 -24.78 1.48 18.04
CA PRO A 295 -23.96 1.34 19.23
C PRO A 295 -22.68 0.53 18.92
N VAL A 296 -21.54 0.98 19.45
CA VAL A 296 -20.33 0.20 19.36
C VAL A 296 -20.46 -1.03 20.26
N TRP A 297 -20.39 -2.23 19.66
CA TRP A 297 -20.64 -3.48 20.36
C TRP A 297 -19.66 -4.57 19.96
N GLN A 298 -19.10 -5.28 20.96
CA GLN A 298 -18.23 -6.45 20.83
C GLN A 298 -16.93 -6.21 20.00
N THR A 299 -16.40 -4.99 20.03
CA THR A 299 -15.18 -4.64 19.31
C THR A 299 -13.96 -4.50 20.19
N LYS A 300 -14.13 -4.46 21.52
CA LYS A 300 -13.03 -4.37 22.48
C LYS A 300 -12.31 -5.70 22.62
N LEU A 301 -10.99 -5.64 22.65
CA LEU A 301 -10.11 -6.79 22.86
C LEU A 301 -9.49 -6.74 24.27
N ARG A 302 -9.23 -7.91 24.83
CA ARG A 302 -8.38 -8.08 26.01
C ARG A 302 -7.09 -8.74 25.56
N ASN A 303 -6.09 -7.93 25.32
CA ASN A 303 -4.82 -8.39 24.79
C ASN A 303 -3.88 -8.86 25.94
N PRO A 304 -3.03 -9.85 25.69
CA PRO A 304 -1.87 -10.09 26.53
C PRO A 304 -0.85 -8.95 26.37
N ASP A 305 0.17 -8.93 27.19
CA ASP A 305 1.41 -8.22 26.87
C ASP A 305 2.11 -8.97 25.74
N PHE A 306 1.99 -8.47 24.51
CA PHE A 306 2.57 -9.13 23.34
C PHE A 306 4.09 -9.10 23.33
N ALA A 307 4.73 -8.09 23.92
CA ALA A 307 6.18 -8.06 24.07
C ALA A 307 6.68 -9.13 25.06
N ALA A 308 5.99 -9.31 26.19
CA ALA A 308 6.28 -10.39 27.12
C ALA A 308 6.00 -11.77 26.50
N TYR A 309 4.93 -11.89 25.72
CA TYR A 309 4.62 -13.11 24.96
C TYR A 309 5.76 -13.49 24.00
N ALA A 310 6.23 -12.54 23.18
CA ALA A 310 7.33 -12.79 22.26
C ALA A 310 8.60 -13.28 22.97
N LYS A 311 8.94 -12.66 24.11
CA LYS A 311 10.07 -13.08 24.96
C LYS A 311 9.85 -14.50 25.50
N SER A 312 8.65 -14.82 25.96
CA SER A 312 8.34 -16.16 26.50
C SER A 312 8.44 -17.27 25.44
N CYS A 313 8.22 -16.91 24.16
CA CYS A 313 8.42 -17.81 23.03
C CYS A 313 9.90 -17.96 22.62
N GLY A 314 10.82 -17.12 23.15
CA GLY A 314 12.25 -17.14 22.82
C GLY A 314 12.68 -16.13 21.74
N GLY A 315 11.81 -15.22 21.32
CA GLY A 315 12.13 -14.11 20.40
C GLY A 315 12.40 -12.79 21.12
N LEU A 316 12.62 -11.72 20.35
CA LEU A 316 12.71 -10.37 20.87
C LEU A 316 11.30 -9.75 20.99
N GLY A 317 10.95 -9.24 22.15
CA GLY A 317 9.73 -8.46 22.37
C GLY A 317 10.07 -7.07 22.91
N ILE A 318 9.57 -6.02 22.29
CA ILE A 318 9.74 -4.63 22.73
C ILE A 318 8.36 -3.97 22.79
N ARG A 319 8.00 -3.44 23.97
CA ARG A 319 6.79 -2.62 24.10
C ARG A 319 7.16 -1.16 23.97
N VAL A 320 6.37 -0.42 23.19
CA VAL A 320 6.55 1.00 22.90
C VAL A 320 5.28 1.76 23.29
N GLU A 321 5.40 2.64 24.27
CA GLU A 321 4.30 3.44 24.81
C GLU A 321 4.43 4.92 24.46
N SER A 322 5.64 5.36 24.10
CA SER A 322 5.94 6.75 23.71
C SER A 322 6.50 6.85 22.30
N LEU A 323 6.23 7.97 21.64
CA LEU A 323 6.78 8.25 20.31
C LEU A 323 8.32 8.36 20.33
N GLU A 324 8.89 8.82 21.44
CA GLU A 324 10.33 9.01 21.62
C GLU A 324 11.09 7.71 21.54
N ASP A 325 10.51 6.63 22.06
CA ASP A 325 11.12 5.29 22.10
C ASP A 325 10.96 4.52 20.78
N LEU A 326 10.02 4.96 19.91
CA LEU A 326 9.61 4.19 18.74
C LEU A 326 10.78 3.92 17.77
N ALA A 327 11.56 4.94 17.46
CA ALA A 327 12.63 4.82 16.47
C ALA A 327 13.74 3.86 16.96
N GLU A 328 14.10 3.93 18.24
CA GLU A 328 15.13 3.05 18.81
C GLU A 328 14.62 1.61 18.92
N ALA A 329 13.38 1.42 19.33
CA ALA A 329 12.75 0.09 19.38
C ALA A 329 12.73 -0.60 18.02
N LEU A 330 12.36 0.15 16.97
CA LEU A 330 12.36 -0.37 15.60
C LEU A 330 13.77 -0.70 15.08
N LYS A 331 14.77 0.16 15.34
CA LYS A 331 16.17 -0.14 14.97
C LYS A 331 16.67 -1.41 15.63
N ARG A 332 16.40 -1.57 16.92
CA ARG A 332 16.79 -2.79 17.68
C ARG A 332 16.11 -4.03 17.12
N ALA A 333 14.81 -3.93 16.79
CA ALA A 333 14.07 -5.06 16.23
C ALA A 333 14.58 -5.44 14.83
N LEU A 334 14.86 -4.45 13.97
CA LEU A 334 15.41 -4.66 12.63
C LEU A 334 16.84 -5.24 12.63
N ALA A 335 17.61 -4.96 13.67
CA ALA A 335 18.98 -5.48 13.83
C ALA A 335 19.03 -6.84 14.54
N TYR A 336 17.92 -7.34 15.06
CA TYR A 336 17.87 -8.61 15.78
C TYR A 336 17.90 -9.81 14.82
N GLU A 337 18.81 -10.74 15.07
CA GLU A 337 18.91 -12.00 14.31
C GLU A 337 17.90 -13.02 14.88
N GLY A 338 16.70 -13.04 14.32
CA GLY A 338 15.59 -13.88 14.73
C GLY A 338 14.25 -13.13 14.68
N PRO A 339 13.16 -13.76 15.14
CA PRO A 339 11.85 -13.11 15.14
C PRO A 339 11.75 -12.05 16.23
N ALA A 340 11.44 -10.82 15.83
CA ALA A 340 11.22 -9.68 16.71
C ALA A 340 9.79 -9.17 16.64
N LEU A 341 9.21 -8.78 17.78
CA LEU A 341 7.91 -8.15 17.88
C LEU A 341 8.03 -6.79 18.57
N VAL A 342 7.57 -5.75 17.92
CA VAL A 342 7.45 -4.39 18.46
C VAL A 342 5.97 -4.13 18.73
N ASP A 343 5.58 -4.18 20.01
CA ASP A 343 4.21 -3.95 20.48
C ASP A 343 4.00 -2.45 20.70
N VAL A 344 3.45 -1.77 19.69
CA VAL A 344 3.26 -0.31 19.69
C VAL A 344 1.87 0.02 20.21
N MET A 345 1.80 0.70 21.35
CA MET A 345 0.54 1.21 21.88
C MET A 345 0.02 2.34 21.00
N ALA A 346 -1.04 2.07 20.25
CA ALA A 346 -1.56 2.96 19.21
C ALA A 346 -2.89 3.58 19.60
N ASP A 347 -3.10 4.85 19.26
CA ASP A 347 -4.41 5.51 19.42
C ASP A 347 -5.38 5.06 18.34
N VAL A 348 -6.49 4.43 18.74
CA VAL A 348 -7.52 3.90 17.82
C VAL A 348 -8.22 4.96 16.97
N GLU A 349 -8.21 6.22 17.39
CA GLU A 349 -8.89 7.31 16.69
C GLU A 349 -7.94 8.18 15.85
N LEU A 350 -6.64 8.14 16.13
CA LEU A 350 -5.62 8.88 15.36
C LEU A 350 -5.02 7.99 14.25
N ILE A 351 -5.88 7.53 13.36
CA ILE A 351 -5.58 6.65 12.24
C ILE A 351 -5.46 7.43 10.93
#